data_69109e65beafbd4a6268f23172c56d8a
#
_entry.id   69109e65beafbd4a6268f23172c56d8a
#
_cell.length_a   1.000
_cell.length_b   1.000
_cell.length_c   1.000
_cell.angle_alpha   90.00
_cell.angle_beta   90.00
_cell.angle_gamma   90.00
#
_symmetry.space_group_name_H-M   'P 1'
#
loop_
_entity.id
_entity.type
_entity.pdbx_description
1 polymer ?
#
loop_
_entity_poly.entity_id
_entity_poly.type
_entity_poly.pdbx_seq_one_letter_code
_entity_poly.pdbx_strand_id
1 'polypeptide(L)'
;MAHLIHLWHERNGWSHRVLPLLSETLDLGRVHNSQISNLRNGKLSSPGPEVFLALAQVNTILDQGIESIRDQLEENHPELWKLLEDSALPLKNDSGKPLSAGELFEIFSGLKPLPSSFDWYIEDHEAPILSDALSDHFCQDRPWRSCKVIIMNAYTSSKPLRRERFAEVIAGIKDFTAEELDGELLDLYETSKKLSYFNEGGPNAFLMHLRDIASNKKRALKNEK
;
A
#
# COMPACT_ATOMS: atom_id res chain seq x y z
N MET A 1 -1.77 12.79 -6.11
CA MET A 1 -0.66 12.93 -5.13
C MET A 1 -1.05 12.51 -3.71
N ALA A 2 -2.15 13.04 -3.13
CA ALA A 2 -2.57 12.66 -1.77
C ALA A 2 -2.71 11.13 -1.62
N HIS A 3 -3.44 10.50 -2.51
CA HIS A 3 -3.60 9.05 -2.55
C HIS A 3 -2.25 8.29 -2.66
N LEU A 4 -1.31 8.76 -3.50
CA LEU A 4 0.02 8.17 -3.61
C LEU A 4 0.79 8.20 -2.28
N ILE A 5 0.80 9.36 -1.59
CA ILE A 5 1.47 9.50 -0.29
C ILE A 5 0.77 8.67 0.79
N HIS A 6 -0.56 8.60 0.74
CA HIS A 6 -1.34 7.76 1.64
C HIS A 6 -0.95 6.28 1.49
N LEU A 7 -1.01 5.74 0.27
CA LEU A 7 -0.61 4.35 -0.02
C LEU A 7 0.85 4.07 0.32
N TRP A 8 1.76 5.03 0.10
CA TRP A 8 3.17 4.87 0.49
C TRP A 8 3.34 4.64 1.99
N HIS A 9 2.61 5.41 2.81
CA HIS A 9 2.61 5.21 4.25
C HIS A 9 1.97 3.88 4.66
N GLU A 10 0.79 3.56 4.12
CA GLU A 10 0.06 2.32 4.47
C GLU A 10 0.87 1.06 4.11
N ARG A 11 1.42 0.99 2.90
CA ARG A 11 2.23 -0.14 2.45
C ARG A 11 3.46 -0.38 3.33
N ASN A 12 4.05 0.69 3.84
CA ASN A 12 5.19 0.62 4.73
C ASN A 12 4.79 0.54 6.22
N GLY A 13 3.53 0.77 6.57
CA GLY A 13 3.06 0.89 7.94
C GLY A 13 3.70 2.08 8.67
N TRP A 14 3.91 3.18 7.95
CA TRP A 14 4.55 4.38 8.46
C TRP A 14 3.55 5.41 8.94
N SER A 15 3.88 6.09 10.04
CA SER A 15 3.21 7.33 10.41
C SER A 15 3.69 8.49 9.54
N HIS A 16 2.90 9.58 9.52
CA HIS A 16 3.27 10.82 8.80
C HIS A 16 4.58 11.48 9.27
N ARG A 17 5.19 10.98 10.36
CA ARG A 17 6.47 11.47 10.91
C ARG A 17 7.69 10.83 10.27
N VAL A 18 7.54 9.68 9.64
CA VAL A 18 8.68 8.89 9.13
C VAL A 18 9.41 9.62 8.02
N LEU A 19 8.71 10.09 6.99
CA LEU A 19 9.34 10.81 5.87
C LEU A 19 10.05 12.11 6.30
N PRO A 20 9.46 12.99 7.14
CA PRO A 20 10.15 14.15 7.68
C PRO A 20 11.39 13.79 8.50
N LEU A 21 11.29 12.78 9.36
CA LEU A 21 12.41 12.35 10.19
C LEU A 21 13.56 11.77 9.35
N LEU A 22 13.25 10.98 8.32
CA LEU A 22 14.24 10.51 7.35
C LEU A 22 14.94 11.68 6.63
N SER A 23 14.16 12.65 6.14
CA SER A 23 14.72 13.82 5.47
C SER A 23 15.64 14.62 6.39
N GLU A 24 15.27 14.80 7.65
CA GLU A 24 16.08 15.52 8.64
C GLU A 24 17.36 14.75 8.99
N THR A 25 17.24 13.46 9.31
CA THR A 25 18.37 12.62 9.72
C THR A 25 19.41 12.48 8.60
N LEU A 26 18.96 12.41 7.36
CA LEU A 26 19.82 12.23 6.18
C LEU A 26 20.25 13.57 5.53
N ASP A 27 19.93 14.71 6.15
CA ASP A 27 20.21 16.06 5.63
C ASP A 27 19.72 16.30 4.18
N LEU A 28 18.54 15.74 3.86
CA LEU A 28 17.94 15.85 2.52
C LEU A 28 17.06 17.10 2.34
N GLY A 29 17.11 18.01 3.27
CA GLY A 29 16.27 19.20 3.32
C GLY A 29 15.16 19.12 4.37
N ARG A 30 14.52 20.26 4.65
CA ARG A 30 13.48 20.33 5.68
C ARG A 30 12.10 20.07 5.08
N VAL A 31 11.53 18.94 5.45
CA VAL A 31 10.12 18.61 5.21
C VAL A 31 9.43 18.52 6.57
N HIS A 32 8.45 19.39 6.81
CA HIS A 32 7.74 19.42 8.08
C HIS A 32 6.63 18.35 8.14
N ASN A 33 6.38 17.81 9.34
CA ASN A 33 5.28 16.88 9.61
C ASN A 33 3.93 17.39 9.10
N SER A 34 3.67 18.70 9.26
CA SER A 34 2.45 19.34 8.77
C SER A 34 2.34 19.37 7.25
N GLN A 35 3.47 19.49 6.52
CA GLN A 35 3.49 19.46 5.06
C GLN A 35 3.12 18.05 4.56
N ILE A 36 3.72 17.00 5.12
CA ILE A 36 3.41 15.61 4.76
C ILE A 36 1.97 15.27 5.13
N SER A 37 1.51 15.63 6.33
CA SER A 37 0.12 15.42 6.73
C SER A 37 -0.88 16.13 5.80
N ASN A 38 -0.60 17.38 5.44
CA ASN A 38 -1.44 18.14 4.52
C ASN A 38 -1.38 17.59 3.09
N LEU A 39 -0.21 17.12 2.63
CA LEU A 39 -0.05 16.49 1.32
C LEU A 39 -0.84 15.17 1.24
N ARG A 40 -0.73 14.32 2.26
CA ARG A 40 -1.50 13.07 2.40
C ARG A 40 -3.02 13.32 2.39
N ASN A 41 -3.46 14.40 3.02
CA ASN A 41 -4.89 14.74 3.12
C ASN A 41 -5.41 15.63 1.97
N GLY A 42 -4.60 15.90 0.94
CA GLY A 42 -4.98 16.76 -0.18
C GLY A 42 -5.20 18.23 0.19
N LYS A 43 -4.70 18.67 1.36
CA LYS A 43 -4.89 20.05 1.87
C LYS A 43 -3.74 20.99 1.53
N LEU A 44 -2.62 20.46 0.99
CA LEU A 44 -1.47 21.27 0.60
C LEU A 44 -1.64 21.71 -0.86
N SER A 45 -2.01 22.98 -1.06
CA SER A 45 -2.29 23.54 -2.37
C SER A 45 -1.05 23.99 -3.16
N SER A 46 0.05 24.27 -2.46
CA SER A 46 1.29 24.79 -3.09
C SER A 46 2.52 24.37 -2.27
N PRO A 47 2.96 23.09 -2.37
CA PRO A 47 4.24 22.67 -1.80
C PRO A 47 5.39 23.35 -2.53
N GLY A 48 6.42 23.76 -1.80
CA GLY A 48 7.66 24.18 -2.42
C GLY A 48 8.40 23.02 -3.10
N PRO A 49 9.30 23.32 -4.07
CA PRO A 49 10.03 22.27 -4.79
C PRO A 49 10.91 21.41 -3.87
N GLU A 50 11.34 21.94 -2.74
CA GLU A 50 12.13 21.23 -1.72
C GLU A 50 11.42 19.99 -1.18
N VAL A 51 10.08 19.99 -1.09
CA VAL A 51 9.31 18.84 -0.64
C VAL A 51 9.45 17.67 -1.63
N PHE A 52 9.32 17.94 -2.92
CA PHE A 52 9.47 16.89 -3.96
C PHE A 52 10.90 16.38 -4.06
N LEU A 53 11.89 17.28 -3.91
CA LEU A 53 13.30 16.92 -3.91
C LEU A 53 13.62 15.98 -2.74
N ALA A 54 13.23 16.33 -1.53
CA ALA A 54 13.45 15.50 -0.35
C ALA A 54 12.74 14.14 -0.45
N LEU A 55 11.46 14.12 -0.86
CA LEU A 55 10.72 12.87 -1.05
C LEU A 55 11.37 11.97 -2.12
N ALA A 56 11.84 12.54 -3.23
CA ALA A 56 12.50 11.78 -4.28
C ALA A 56 13.86 11.23 -3.83
N GLN A 57 14.61 11.97 -3.03
CA GLN A 57 15.88 11.50 -2.48
C GLN A 57 15.66 10.36 -1.49
N VAL A 58 14.71 10.50 -0.55
CA VAL A 58 14.29 9.40 0.32
C VAL A 58 13.90 8.18 -0.53
N ASN A 59 13.06 8.38 -1.53
CA ASN A 59 12.59 7.31 -2.41
C ASN A 59 13.75 6.59 -3.14
N THR A 60 14.76 7.34 -3.58
CA THR A 60 15.95 6.79 -4.25
C THR A 60 16.80 5.95 -3.28
N ILE A 61 16.96 6.42 -2.03
CA ILE A 61 17.69 5.67 -1.00
C ILE A 61 16.97 4.34 -0.69
N LEU A 62 15.65 4.37 -0.57
CA LEU A 62 14.86 3.16 -0.36
C LEU A 62 14.99 2.16 -1.52
N ASP A 63 15.03 2.65 -2.77
CA ASP A 63 15.20 1.80 -3.95
C ASP A 63 16.59 1.18 -4.05
N GLN A 64 17.62 1.89 -3.61
CA GLN A 64 19.00 1.41 -3.57
C GLN A 64 19.29 0.44 -2.41
N GLY A 65 18.38 0.40 -1.43
CA GLY A 65 18.54 -0.37 -0.20
C GLY A 65 18.99 0.48 0.98
N ILE A 66 18.46 0.16 2.15
CA ILE A 66 18.64 0.96 3.38
C ILE A 66 19.99 0.77 4.08
N GLU A 67 20.80 -0.21 3.65
CA GLU A 67 22.07 -0.52 4.32
C GLU A 67 23.05 0.66 4.32
N SER A 68 22.99 1.52 3.30
CA SER A 68 23.87 2.71 3.18
C SER A 68 23.61 3.77 4.26
N ILE A 69 22.47 3.74 4.92
CA ILE A 69 22.05 4.70 5.95
C ILE A 69 21.97 4.07 7.35
N ARG A 70 22.36 2.79 7.46
CA ARG A 70 22.25 2.00 8.68
C ARG A 70 22.87 2.68 9.89
N ASP A 71 24.18 2.93 9.81
CA ASP A 71 24.98 3.45 10.94
C ASP A 71 24.39 4.77 11.46
N GLN A 72 23.99 5.65 10.53
CA GLN A 72 23.42 6.95 10.86
C GLN A 72 22.06 6.83 11.55
N LEU A 73 21.23 5.87 11.13
CA LEU A 73 19.91 5.66 11.73
C LEU A 73 19.98 4.87 13.03
N GLU A 74 20.77 3.81 13.10
CA GLU A 74 20.91 3.03 14.35
C GLU A 74 21.45 3.87 15.50
N GLU A 75 22.39 4.80 15.22
CA GLU A 75 22.95 5.69 16.23
C GLU A 75 21.96 6.75 16.71
N ASN A 76 21.23 7.40 15.79
CA ASN A 76 20.40 8.56 16.12
C ASN A 76 18.92 8.21 16.33
N HIS A 77 18.40 7.20 15.62
CA HIS A 77 16.99 6.84 15.59
C HIS A 77 16.78 5.33 15.44
N PRO A 78 17.13 4.52 16.43
CA PRO A 78 17.06 3.06 16.35
C PRO A 78 15.64 2.53 16.11
N GLU A 79 14.61 3.25 16.58
CA GLU A 79 13.20 2.93 16.31
C GLU A 79 12.82 3.14 14.86
N LEU A 80 13.40 4.16 14.19
CA LEU A 80 13.19 4.40 12.77
C LEU A 80 13.90 3.33 11.93
N TRP A 81 15.13 2.97 12.29
CA TRP A 81 15.85 1.87 11.64
C TRP A 81 15.02 0.58 11.64
N LYS A 82 14.50 0.21 12.80
CA LYS A 82 13.67 -0.99 12.93
C LYS A 82 12.40 -0.95 12.05
N LEU A 83 11.77 0.22 11.92
CA LEU A 83 10.63 0.40 11.01
C LEU A 83 11.03 0.18 9.55
N LEU A 84 12.22 0.64 9.13
CA LEU A 84 12.71 0.45 7.77
C LEU A 84 13.13 -0.99 7.49
N GLU A 85 13.72 -1.68 8.47
CA GLU A 85 13.99 -3.13 8.37
C GLU A 85 12.70 -3.91 8.13
N ASP A 86 11.61 -3.54 8.82
CA ASP A 86 10.30 -4.17 8.63
C ASP A 86 9.73 -3.89 7.24
N SER A 87 9.86 -2.65 6.73
CA SER A 87 9.41 -2.27 5.40
C SER A 87 10.01 -0.94 4.95
N ALA A 88 10.63 -0.96 3.80
CA ALA A 88 11.24 0.20 3.13
C ALA A 88 10.91 0.21 1.63
N LEU A 89 9.62 0.04 1.27
CA LEU A 89 9.17 -0.04 -0.11
C LEU A 89 9.25 1.33 -0.78
N PRO A 90 9.98 1.47 -1.90
CA PRO A 90 10.03 2.70 -2.67
C PRO A 90 8.79 2.88 -3.57
N LEU A 91 8.53 4.12 -3.95
CA LEU A 91 7.58 4.46 -5.00
C LEU A 91 8.24 4.25 -6.37
N LYS A 92 7.66 3.40 -7.20
CA LYS A 92 8.16 3.11 -8.55
C LYS A 92 7.14 3.53 -9.62
N ASN A 93 7.66 3.98 -10.76
CA ASN A 93 6.85 4.17 -11.96
C ASN A 93 6.61 2.83 -12.68
N ASP A 94 5.80 2.84 -13.74
CA ASP A 94 5.45 1.62 -14.51
C ASP A 94 6.65 0.96 -15.22
N SER A 95 7.79 1.67 -15.30
CA SER A 95 9.06 1.11 -15.79
C SER A 95 9.90 0.46 -14.68
N GLY A 96 9.42 0.42 -13.44
CA GLY A 96 10.11 -0.14 -12.28
C GLY A 96 11.21 0.77 -11.70
N LYS A 97 11.32 2.03 -12.14
CA LYS A 97 12.29 3.00 -11.62
C LYS A 97 11.67 3.82 -10.49
N PRO A 98 12.46 4.26 -9.49
CA PRO A 98 11.96 5.13 -8.45
C PRO A 98 11.43 6.45 -9.03
N LEU A 99 10.29 6.93 -8.50
CA LEU A 99 9.73 8.22 -8.91
C LEU A 99 10.69 9.35 -8.57
N SER A 100 11.05 10.14 -9.58
CA SER A 100 11.87 11.34 -9.47
C SER A 100 11.09 12.52 -8.91
N ALA A 101 11.79 13.58 -8.47
CA ALA A 101 11.17 14.84 -8.02
C ALA A 101 10.28 15.47 -9.10
N GLY A 102 10.71 15.42 -10.36
CA GLY A 102 9.92 15.90 -11.50
C GLY A 102 8.63 15.10 -11.67
N GLU A 103 8.69 13.76 -11.63
CA GLU A 103 7.50 12.92 -11.73
C GLU A 103 6.54 13.12 -10.55
N LEU A 104 7.04 13.27 -9.33
CA LEU A 104 6.22 13.60 -8.16
C LEU A 104 5.52 14.95 -8.32
N PHE A 105 6.22 15.96 -8.85
CA PHE A 105 5.63 17.27 -9.15
C PHE A 105 4.59 17.19 -10.28
N GLU A 106 4.85 16.44 -11.35
CA GLU A 106 3.91 16.23 -12.45
C GLU A 106 2.63 15.53 -11.97
N ILE A 107 2.76 14.51 -11.11
CA ILE A 107 1.62 13.84 -10.48
C ILE A 107 0.85 14.81 -9.56
N PHE A 108 1.56 15.64 -8.80
CA PHE A 108 0.92 16.63 -7.93
C PHE A 108 0.12 17.65 -8.72
N SER A 109 0.67 18.17 -9.81
CA SER A 109 0.03 19.17 -10.68
C SER A 109 -1.03 18.59 -11.62
N GLY A 110 -1.22 17.25 -11.64
CA GLY A 110 -2.15 16.57 -12.55
C GLY A 110 -1.67 16.45 -14.00
N LEU A 111 -0.40 16.73 -14.26
CA LEU A 111 0.22 16.59 -15.60
C LEU A 111 0.57 15.13 -15.93
N LYS A 112 0.75 14.30 -14.90
CA LYS A 112 1.03 12.86 -15.05
C LYS A 112 0.04 12.05 -14.21
N PRO A 113 -0.51 10.94 -14.75
CA PRO A 113 -1.33 10.03 -13.98
C PRO A 113 -0.49 9.30 -12.92
N LEU A 114 -1.16 8.70 -11.95
CA LEU A 114 -0.52 7.80 -10.99
C LEU A 114 0.05 6.57 -11.71
N PRO A 115 1.17 6.00 -11.22
CA PRO A 115 1.60 4.69 -11.68
C PRO A 115 0.49 3.64 -11.48
N SER A 116 0.41 2.66 -12.36
CA SER A 116 -0.64 1.63 -12.35
C SER A 116 -0.73 0.86 -11.03
N SER A 117 0.39 0.75 -10.30
CA SER A 117 0.45 0.15 -8.97
C SER A 117 -0.10 1.04 -7.84
N PHE A 118 -0.63 2.24 -8.16
CA PHE A 118 -1.24 3.20 -7.24
C PHE A 118 -2.52 3.82 -7.80
N ASP A 119 -2.97 3.39 -8.98
CA ASP A 119 -4.13 3.95 -9.68
C ASP A 119 -5.40 3.13 -9.41
N TRP A 120 -5.83 3.11 -8.15
CA TRP A 120 -7.11 2.56 -7.72
C TRP A 120 -7.69 3.35 -6.55
N TYR A 121 -8.99 3.20 -6.32
CA TYR A 121 -9.69 3.82 -5.22
C TYR A 121 -10.77 2.87 -4.68
N ILE A 122 -10.87 2.78 -3.35
CA ILE A 122 -11.85 1.97 -2.64
C ILE A 122 -12.67 2.89 -1.73
N GLU A 123 -14.00 2.83 -1.85
CA GLU A 123 -14.90 3.61 -1.01
C GLU A 123 -15.21 2.87 0.30
N ASP A 124 -15.48 3.64 1.38
CA ASP A 124 -15.75 3.06 2.71
C ASP A 124 -16.88 2.03 2.70
N HIS A 125 -17.93 2.28 1.90
CA HIS A 125 -19.05 1.37 1.82
C HIS A 125 -18.79 0.08 1.02
N GLU A 126 -17.72 0.04 0.23
CA GLU A 126 -17.30 -1.16 -0.52
C GLU A 126 -16.46 -2.11 0.33
N ALA A 127 -15.71 -1.59 1.32
CA ALA A 127 -14.71 -2.35 2.04
C ALA A 127 -15.23 -3.66 2.69
N PRO A 128 -16.39 -3.68 3.37
CA PRO A 128 -16.95 -4.93 3.90
C PRO A 128 -17.29 -5.93 2.80
N ILE A 129 -17.86 -5.46 1.70
CA ILE A 129 -18.29 -6.29 0.56
C ILE A 129 -17.09 -6.90 -0.16
N LEU A 130 -16.00 -6.11 -0.29
CA LEU A 130 -14.74 -6.57 -0.87
C LEU A 130 -14.00 -7.52 0.06
N SER A 131 -14.11 -7.35 1.38
CA SER A 131 -13.57 -8.29 2.37
C SER A 131 -14.21 -9.67 2.26
N ASP A 132 -15.52 -9.71 2.10
CA ASP A 132 -16.26 -10.94 1.80
C ASP A 132 -15.80 -11.57 0.47
N ALA A 133 -15.67 -10.75 -0.59
CA ALA A 133 -15.21 -11.23 -1.89
C ALA A 133 -13.77 -11.77 -1.85
N LEU A 134 -12.88 -11.20 -1.01
CA LEU A 134 -11.55 -11.70 -0.76
C LEU A 134 -11.58 -13.08 -0.10
N SER A 135 -12.43 -13.27 0.91
CA SER A 135 -12.63 -14.59 1.54
C SER A 135 -13.07 -15.64 0.51
N ASP A 136 -14.07 -15.31 -0.31
CA ASP A 136 -14.55 -16.20 -1.37
C ASP A 136 -13.43 -16.49 -2.40
N HIS A 137 -12.70 -15.48 -2.82
CA HIS A 137 -11.60 -15.61 -3.79
C HIS A 137 -10.47 -16.53 -3.30
N PHE A 138 -9.99 -16.32 -2.09
CA PHE A 138 -8.87 -17.09 -1.55
C PHE A 138 -9.28 -18.47 -1.05
N CYS A 139 -10.46 -18.62 -0.47
CA CYS A 139 -10.92 -19.89 0.05
C CYS A 139 -11.53 -20.80 -1.04
N GLN A 140 -12.10 -20.27 -2.11
CA GLN A 140 -12.68 -21.05 -3.21
C GLN A 140 -13.65 -22.13 -2.69
N ASP A 141 -14.65 -21.70 -1.94
CA ASP A 141 -15.65 -22.56 -1.28
C ASP A 141 -15.08 -23.58 -0.26
N ARG A 142 -13.79 -23.49 0.07
CA ARG A 142 -13.16 -24.35 1.08
C ARG A 142 -13.22 -23.69 2.47
N PRO A 143 -13.39 -24.45 3.55
CA PRO A 143 -13.27 -23.89 4.90
C PRO A 143 -11.88 -23.29 5.12
N TRP A 144 -11.79 -22.10 5.74
CA TRP A 144 -10.53 -21.42 6.05
C TRP A 144 -9.46 -22.33 6.65
N ARG A 145 -9.86 -23.18 7.62
CA ARG A 145 -8.93 -24.13 8.27
C ARG A 145 -8.21 -25.06 7.29
N SER A 146 -8.81 -25.34 6.12
CA SER A 146 -8.25 -26.26 5.12
C SER A 146 -7.26 -25.56 4.18
N CYS A 147 -7.40 -24.28 3.96
CA CYS A 147 -6.57 -23.50 3.03
C CYS A 147 -5.60 -22.53 3.71
N LYS A 148 -5.76 -22.28 5.03
CA LYS A 148 -4.98 -21.31 5.81
C LYS A 148 -3.48 -21.40 5.57
N VAL A 149 -2.90 -22.60 5.68
CA VAL A 149 -1.44 -22.77 5.59
C VAL A 149 -0.92 -22.36 4.21
N ILE A 150 -1.60 -22.76 3.15
CA ILE A 150 -1.21 -22.46 1.77
C ILE A 150 -1.31 -20.94 1.52
N ILE A 151 -2.43 -20.34 1.90
CA ILE A 151 -2.67 -18.91 1.70
C ILE A 151 -1.69 -18.07 2.52
N MET A 152 -1.49 -18.39 3.79
CA MET A 152 -0.57 -17.66 4.67
C MET A 152 0.90 -17.78 4.24
N ASN A 153 1.30 -18.88 3.63
CA ASN A 153 2.65 -19.03 3.06
C ASN A 153 2.84 -18.23 1.76
N ALA A 154 1.78 -18.04 1.00
CA ALA A 154 1.81 -17.23 -0.21
C ALA A 154 1.75 -15.73 0.08
N TYR A 155 1.14 -15.33 1.20
CA TYR A 155 0.97 -13.92 1.56
C TYR A 155 2.30 -13.19 1.67
N THR A 156 2.42 -12.06 0.97
CA THR A 156 3.70 -11.38 0.72
C THR A 156 4.21 -10.58 1.90
N SER A 157 3.32 -10.01 2.73
CA SER A 157 3.74 -9.22 3.88
C SER A 157 4.37 -10.09 4.98
N SER A 158 5.53 -9.66 5.49
CA SER A 158 6.20 -10.26 6.64
C SER A 158 5.72 -9.69 7.99
N LYS A 159 5.01 -8.54 7.97
CA LYS A 159 4.58 -7.83 9.18
C LYS A 159 3.55 -8.63 9.98
N PRO A 160 3.80 -8.92 11.29
CA PRO A 160 2.90 -9.76 12.09
C PRO A 160 1.47 -9.23 12.15
N LEU A 161 1.27 -7.93 12.40
CA LEU A 161 -0.06 -7.32 12.50
C LEU A 161 -0.83 -7.38 11.17
N ARG A 162 -0.16 -7.16 10.04
CA ARG A 162 -0.79 -7.27 8.71
C ARG A 162 -1.16 -8.71 8.41
N ARG A 163 -0.29 -9.68 8.77
CA ARG A 163 -0.58 -11.12 8.61
C ARG A 163 -1.75 -11.57 9.46
N GLU A 164 -1.83 -11.11 10.70
CA GLU A 164 -2.96 -11.38 11.58
C GLU A 164 -4.25 -10.80 11.00
N ARG A 165 -4.23 -9.52 10.60
CA ARG A 165 -5.38 -8.85 10.00
C ARG A 165 -5.86 -9.56 8.73
N PHE A 166 -4.94 -9.90 7.83
CA PHE A 166 -5.26 -10.68 6.64
C PHE A 166 -5.92 -12.02 6.98
N ALA A 167 -5.36 -12.76 7.95
CA ALA A 167 -5.94 -14.04 8.38
C ALA A 167 -7.35 -13.90 8.95
N GLU A 168 -7.61 -12.84 9.74
CA GLU A 168 -8.94 -12.55 10.32
C GLU A 168 -9.95 -12.21 9.21
N VAL A 169 -9.56 -11.42 8.21
CA VAL A 169 -10.44 -11.05 7.09
C VAL A 169 -10.75 -12.25 6.21
N ILE A 170 -9.75 -13.04 5.80
CA ILE A 170 -10.02 -14.23 4.97
C ILE A 170 -10.81 -15.29 5.72
N ALA A 171 -10.70 -15.33 7.05
CA ALA A 171 -11.54 -16.19 7.90
C ALA A 171 -12.98 -15.68 8.07
N GLY A 172 -13.31 -14.48 7.59
CA GLY A 172 -14.63 -13.85 7.77
C GLY A 172 -14.91 -13.37 9.20
N ILE A 173 -13.85 -13.10 10.00
CA ILE A 173 -13.98 -12.64 11.40
C ILE A 173 -14.09 -11.11 11.46
N LYS A 174 -13.39 -10.42 10.57
CA LYS A 174 -13.34 -8.95 10.47
C LYS A 174 -13.34 -8.53 9.02
N ASP A 175 -13.63 -7.24 8.79
CA ASP A 175 -13.49 -6.60 7.50
C ASP A 175 -12.25 -5.67 7.50
N PHE A 176 -11.65 -5.47 6.35
CA PHE A 176 -10.75 -4.33 6.14
C PHE A 176 -11.55 -3.03 6.17
N THR A 177 -10.92 -1.95 6.62
CA THR A 177 -11.37 -0.60 6.26
C THR A 177 -10.95 -0.28 4.83
N ALA A 178 -11.53 0.76 4.21
CA ALA A 178 -11.12 1.18 2.86
C ALA A 178 -9.63 1.54 2.82
N GLU A 179 -9.12 2.25 3.82
CA GLU A 179 -7.69 2.61 3.94
C GLU A 179 -6.79 1.37 4.04
N GLU A 180 -7.16 0.41 4.90
CA GLU A 180 -6.41 -0.84 5.04
C GLU A 180 -6.39 -1.62 3.73
N LEU A 181 -7.54 -1.74 3.07
CA LEU A 181 -7.67 -2.48 1.81
C LEU A 181 -6.92 -1.80 0.67
N ASP A 182 -6.95 -0.45 0.60
CA ASP A 182 -6.13 0.33 -0.33
C ASP A 182 -4.63 0.03 -0.15
N GLY A 183 -4.16 -0.01 1.09
CA GLY A 183 -2.77 -0.34 1.41
C GLY A 183 -2.39 -1.79 1.13
N GLU A 184 -3.35 -2.73 1.30
CA GLU A 184 -3.14 -4.16 1.13
C GLU A 184 -3.28 -4.65 -0.33
N LEU A 185 -3.96 -3.92 -1.20
CA LEU A 185 -4.40 -4.42 -2.51
C LEU A 185 -3.28 -4.98 -3.38
N LEU A 186 -2.09 -4.35 -3.36
CA LEU A 186 -0.93 -4.85 -4.08
C LEU A 186 -0.48 -6.21 -3.54
N ASP A 187 -0.36 -6.35 -2.22
CA ASP A 187 0.06 -7.59 -1.57
C ASP A 187 -0.96 -8.71 -1.76
N LEU A 188 -2.25 -8.37 -1.76
CA LEU A 188 -3.35 -9.29 -2.04
C LEU A 188 -3.28 -9.79 -3.50
N TYR A 189 -3.06 -8.88 -4.46
CA TYR A 189 -2.85 -9.25 -5.86
C TYR A 189 -1.65 -10.18 -6.04
N GLU A 190 -0.48 -9.81 -5.49
CA GLU A 190 0.73 -10.64 -5.60
C GLU A 190 0.56 -12.01 -4.89
N THR A 191 -0.21 -12.05 -3.80
CA THR A 191 -0.58 -13.30 -3.13
C THR A 191 -1.45 -14.18 -4.02
N SER A 192 -2.46 -13.58 -4.64
CA SER A 192 -3.34 -14.27 -5.58
C SER A 192 -2.57 -14.82 -6.79
N LYS A 193 -1.65 -14.04 -7.32
CA LYS A 193 -0.75 -14.43 -8.41
C LYS A 193 0.15 -15.59 -8.04
N LYS A 194 0.77 -15.59 -6.85
CA LYS A 194 1.57 -16.72 -6.33
C LYS A 194 0.76 -18.01 -6.22
N LEU A 195 -0.52 -17.90 -5.89
CA LEU A 195 -1.44 -19.03 -5.82
C LEU A 195 -2.01 -19.45 -7.19
N SER A 196 -1.70 -18.70 -8.25
CA SER A 196 -2.27 -18.87 -9.59
C SER A 196 -3.79 -18.75 -9.64
N TYR A 197 -4.39 -17.96 -8.73
CA TYR A 197 -5.84 -17.73 -8.67
C TYR A 197 -6.26 -16.58 -9.58
N PHE A 198 -5.40 -15.55 -9.71
CA PHE A 198 -5.61 -14.42 -10.60
C PHE A 198 -4.26 -13.88 -11.08
N ASN A 199 -4.01 -13.85 -12.40
CA ASN A 199 -2.69 -13.54 -12.97
C ASN A 199 -2.70 -12.32 -13.92
N GLU A 200 -3.85 -11.70 -14.15
CA GLU A 200 -4.03 -10.71 -15.20
C GLU A 200 -4.04 -9.27 -14.66
N GLY A 201 -3.51 -8.33 -15.43
CA GLY A 201 -3.81 -6.90 -15.38
C GLY A 201 -3.35 -6.08 -14.18
N GLY A 202 -2.74 -6.67 -13.14
CA GLY A 202 -2.27 -5.91 -11.98
C GLY A 202 -3.33 -5.63 -10.90
N PRO A 203 -2.99 -4.81 -9.85
CA PRO A 203 -3.87 -4.60 -8.69
C PRO A 203 -5.23 -4.00 -9.03
N ASN A 204 -5.30 -3.08 -9.99
CA ASN A 204 -6.57 -2.48 -10.40
C ASN A 204 -7.50 -3.51 -11.06
N ALA A 205 -6.97 -4.37 -11.93
CA ALA A 205 -7.74 -5.45 -12.53
C ALA A 205 -8.19 -6.47 -11.47
N PHE A 206 -7.35 -6.74 -10.47
CA PHE A 206 -7.71 -7.57 -9.34
C PHE A 206 -8.85 -6.96 -8.50
N LEU A 207 -8.84 -5.65 -8.26
CA LEU A 207 -9.94 -4.95 -7.60
C LEU A 207 -11.24 -5.07 -8.39
N MET A 208 -11.19 -4.92 -9.71
CA MET A 208 -12.38 -5.11 -10.57
C MET A 208 -12.89 -6.54 -10.49
N HIS A 209 -12.01 -7.54 -10.49
CA HIS A 209 -12.37 -8.93 -10.28
C HIS A 209 -13.08 -9.17 -8.93
N LEU A 210 -12.61 -8.57 -7.84
CA LEU A 210 -13.27 -8.64 -6.53
C LEU A 210 -14.66 -7.99 -6.56
N ARG A 211 -14.82 -6.85 -7.24
CA ARG A 211 -16.11 -6.20 -7.46
C ARG A 211 -17.10 -7.09 -8.23
N ASP A 212 -16.59 -7.85 -9.21
CA ASP A 212 -17.40 -8.81 -9.97
C ASP A 212 -17.85 -9.98 -9.10
N ILE A 213 -16.98 -10.56 -8.27
CA ILE A 213 -17.35 -11.60 -7.29
C ILE A 213 -18.46 -11.07 -6.37
N ALA A 214 -18.28 -9.91 -5.78
CA ALA A 214 -19.23 -9.27 -4.89
C ALA A 214 -20.60 -9.04 -5.57
N SER A 215 -20.60 -8.60 -6.82
CA SER A 215 -21.81 -8.34 -7.61
C SER A 215 -22.58 -9.62 -7.95
N ASN A 216 -21.86 -10.69 -8.29
CA ASN A 216 -22.45 -11.98 -8.58
C ASN A 216 -23.10 -12.61 -7.35
N LYS A 217 -22.46 -12.52 -6.18
CA LYS A 217 -23.00 -12.98 -4.90
C LYS A 217 -24.30 -12.25 -4.55
N LYS A 218 -24.38 -10.92 -4.75
CA LYS A 218 -25.61 -10.14 -4.55
C LYS A 218 -26.76 -10.57 -5.48
N ARG A 219 -26.44 -10.94 -6.74
CA ARG A 219 -27.43 -11.42 -7.71
C ARG A 219 -27.96 -12.80 -7.33
N ALA A 220 -27.09 -13.72 -6.92
CA ALA A 220 -27.47 -15.05 -6.47
C ALA A 220 -28.46 -14.99 -5.28
N LEU A 221 -28.13 -14.19 -4.24
CA LEU A 221 -28.98 -14.01 -3.06
C LEU A 221 -30.35 -13.36 -3.36
N LYS A 222 -30.48 -12.58 -4.45
CA LYS A 222 -31.76 -11.99 -4.88
C LYS A 222 -32.66 -12.97 -5.64
N ASN A 223 -32.06 -13.96 -6.29
CA ASN A 223 -32.80 -14.95 -7.07
C ASN A 223 -33.31 -16.13 -6.22
N GLU A 224 -32.84 -16.26 -4.99
CA GLU A 224 -33.28 -17.28 -4.02
C GLU A 224 -34.40 -16.81 -3.10
N LYS A 225 -34.87 -15.53 -3.24
CA LYS A 225 -36.01 -14.95 -2.52
C LYS A 225 -37.19 -14.76 -3.44
#